data_e453f54e55ce172fc48ae85971d9da69
#
_entry.id   e453f54e55ce172fc48ae85971d9da69
#
_cell.length_a   1.000
_cell.length_b   1.000
_cell.length_c   1.000
_cell.angle_alpha   90.00
_cell.angle_beta   90.00
_cell.angle_gamma   90.00
#
_symmetry.space_group_name_H-M   'P 1'
#
loop_
_entity.id
_entity.type
_entity.pdbx_description
1 polymer ?
#
loop_
_entity_poly.entity_id
_entity_poly.type
_entity_poly.pdbx_seq_one_letter_code
_entity_poly.pdbx_strand_id
1 'polypeptide(L)'
;SPYFFNAGLFNDGNSLGKLAEFYAKAAEAGGVQFDMLFGPAYKGIPLVAAIAIALAQRGQNFPFAFNRKEAKDHGEGGNIVGAPLQGRVLIVDDVISAGTSVRESVELIRTAGATPAGVLIALDRQERGQGDLSAVQEVQRDYGIPVVAVAGLKDLMTFLGERPDFAAHRDAVARYRTQYGVDA
;
A
#
# COMPACT_ATOMS: atom_id res chain seq x y z
N SER A 1 3.79 -15.99 8.54
CA SER A 1 3.59 -14.89 9.48
C SER A 1 2.37 -15.15 10.36
N PRO A 2 2.43 -14.94 11.68
CA PRO A 2 1.28 -15.08 12.59
C PRO A 2 0.32 -13.89 12.53
N TYR A 3 0.67 -12.87 11.78
CA TYR A 3 -0.16 -11.69 11.52
C TYR A 3 -0.15 -11.39 10.03
N PHE A 4 -1.31 -11.06 9.50
CA PHE A 4 -1.41 -10.71 8.12
C PHE A 4 -2.60 -9.76 7.90
N PHE A 5 -2.44 -8.82 6.98
CA PHE A 5 -3.51 -7.91 6.63
C PHE A 5 -4.43 -8.56 5.59
N ASN A 6 -5.68 -8.83 6.00
CA ASN A 6 -6.67 -9.41 5.10
C ASN A 6 -7.56 -8.31 4.51
N ALA A 7 -7.16 -7.77 3.37
CA ALA A 7 -7.94 -6.76 2.65
C ALA A 7 -9.36 -7.25 2.29
N GLY A 8 -9.56 -8.56 2.13
CA GLY A 8 -10.86 -9.16 1.83
C GLY A 8 -11.90 -9.06 2.94
N LEU A 9 -11.51 -8.68 4.17
CA LEU A 9 -12.45 -8.42 5.27
C LEU A 9 -13.10 -7.03 5.18
N PHE A 10 -12.56 -6.13 4.38
CA PHE A 10 -13.16 -4.82 4.10
C PHE A 10 -14.07 -4.93 2.87
N ASN A 11 -15.16 -5.68 3.04
CA ASN A 11 -16.02 -6.17 1.94
C ASN A 11 -17.38 -5.49 1.85
N ASP A 12 -17.56 -4.38 2.57
CA ASP A 12 -18.72 -3.49 2.47
C ASP A 12 -18.28 -2.01 2.43
N GLY A 13 -19.22 -1.14 2.05
CA GLY A 13 -18.93 0.28 1.88
C GLY A 13 -18.47 1.00 3.16
N ASN A 14 -18.96 0.57 4.34
CA ASN A 14 -18.58 1.20 5.61
C ASN A 14 -17.14 0.82 6.00
N SER A 15 -16.81 -0.46 5.96
CA SER A 15 -15.49 -0.95 6.32
C SER A 15 -14.41 -0.48 5.33
N LEU A 16 -14.67 -0.56 4.04
CA LEU A 16 -13.75 -0.07 3.00
C LEU A 16 -13.61 1.45 3.05
N GLY A 17 -14.70 2.20 3.24
CA GLY A 17 -14.66 3.65 3.40
C GLY A 17 -13.86 4.09 4.60
N LYS A 18 -14.03 3.40 5.75
CA LYS A 18 -13.23 3.63 6.95
C LYS A 18 -11.73 3.39 6.71
N LEU A 19 -11.40 2.29 6.05
CA LEU A 19 -10.01 1.99 5.67
C LEU A 19 -9.44 3.09 4.78
N ALA A 20 -10.20 3.53 3.76
CA ALA A 20 -9.78 4.59 2.84
C ALA A 20 -9.51 5.93 3.54
N GLU A 21 -10.30 6.27 4.60
CA GLU A 21 -10.04 7.45 5.43
C GLU A 21 -8.68 7.37 6.13
N PHE A 22 -8.28 6.20 6.64
CA PHE A 22 -6.98 6.01 7.26
C PHE A 22 -5.84 6.11 6.24
N TYR A 23 -6.02 5.57 5.05
CA TYR A 23 -5.07 5.76 3.96
C TYR A 23 -4.91 7.23 3.57
N ALA A 24 -6.02 7.98 3.45
CA ALA A 24 -5.98 9.41 3.15
C ALA A 24 -5.19 10.18 4.23
N LYS A 25 -5.44 9.90 5.52
CA LYS A 25 -4.70 10.50 6.63
C LYS A 25 -3.21 10.14 6.59
N ALA A 26 -2.87 8.89 6.28
CA ALA A 26 -1.49 8.44 6.17
C ALA A 26 -0.78 9.12 4.98
N ALA A 27 -1.44 9.28 3.84
CA ALA A 27 -0.91 10.01 2.69
C ALA A 27 -0.60 11.46 3.02
N GLU A 28 -1.51 12.16 3.73
CA GLU A 28 -1.29 13.52 4.19
C GLU A 28 -0.13 13.63 5.19
N ALA A 29 -0.11 12.75 6.18
CA ALA A 29 0.91 12.76 7.24
C ALA A 29 2.30 12.32 6.73
N GLY A 30 2.35 11.48 5.70
CA GLY A 30 3.59 10.94 5.14
C GLY A 30 4.41 11.94 4.33
N GLY A 31 3.85 13.11 4.02
CA GLY A 31 4.57 14.21 3.34
C GLY A 31 4.97 13.91 1.89
N VAL A 32 4.52 12.80 1.31
CA VAL A 32 4.80 12.45 -0.09
C VAL A 32 4.03 13.36 -1.02
N GLN A 33 4.74 14.04 -1.91
CA GLN A 33 4.13 14.89 -2.91
C GLN A 33 3.77 14.06 -4.15
N PHE A 34 2.50 14.05 -4.52
CA PHE A 34 2.00 13.31 -5.68
C PHE A 34 0.92 14.10 -6.43
N ASP A 35 0.71 13.73 -7.68
CA ASP A 35 -0.24 14.39 -8.59
C ASP A 35 -1.39 13.44 -8.96
N MET A 36 -1.21 12.12 -8.79
CA MET A 36 -2.23 11.11 -9.02
C MET A 36 -1.97 9.83 -8.22
N LEU A 37 -2.97 8.95 -8.22
CA LEU A 37 -2.93 7.65 -7.55
C LEU A 37 -2.92 6.51 -8.57
N PHE A 38 -2.22 5.41 -8.23
CA PHE A 38 -2.20 4.20 -9.04
C PHE A 38 -2.38 2.95 -8.16
N GLY A 39 -3.38 2.13 -8.48
CA GLY A 39 -3.66 0.87 -7.77
C GLY A 39 -3.35 -0.35 -8.65
N PRO A 40 -2.32 -1.15 -8.33
CA PRO A 40 -2.02 -2.37 -9.07
C PRO A 40 -3.09 -3.43 -8.87
N ALA A 41 -3.42 -4.17 -9.95
CA ALA A 41 -4.36 -5.28 -9.90
C ALA A 41 -3.82 -6.42 -9.01
N TYR A 42 -4.66 -7.02 -8.17
CA TYR A 42 -6.12 -6.77 -8.13
C TYR A 42 -6.56 -5.99 -6.89
N LYS A 43 -5.88 -6.12 -5.76
CA LYS A 43 -6.27 -5.51 -4.48
C LYS A 43 -6.14 -3.98 -4.48
N GLY A 44 -5.18 -3.45 -5.24
CA GLY A 44 -5.02 -2.01 -5.41
C GLY A 44 -6.20 -1.33 -6.11
N ILE A 45 -7.00 -2.07 -6.91
CA ILE A 45 -8.13 -1.49 -7.64
C ILE A 45 -9.21 -0.92 -6.70
N PRO A 46 -9.83 -1.69 -5.81
CA PRO A 46 -10.82 -1.14 -4.89
C PRO A 46 -10.20 -0.13 -3.93
N LEU A 47 -8.94 -0.34 -3.51
CA LEU A 47 -8.25 0.59 -2.60
C LEU A 47 -8.05 1.95 -3.24
N VAL A 48 -7.50 2.03 -4.44
CA VAL A 48 -7.22 3.31 -5.11
C VAL A 48 -8.49 4.10 -5.37
N ALA A 49 -9.57 3.44 -5.77
CA ALA A 49 -10.87 4.09 -5.99
C ALA A 49 -11.44 4.64 -4.68
N ALA A 50 -11.43 3.85 -3.61
CA ALA A 50 -11.94 4.28 -2.31
C ALA A 50 -11.10 5.44 -1.73
N ILE A 51 -9.78 5.37 -1.86
CA ILE A 51 -8.86 6.42 -1.37
C ILE A 51 -9.03 7.72 -2.17
N ALA A 52 -9.21 7.64 -3.49
CA ALA A 52 -9.49 8.82 -4.31
C ALA A 52 -10.77 9.54 -3.86
N ILE A 53 -11.81 8.77 -3.52
CA ILE A 53 -13.07 9.33 -2.97
C ILE A 53 -12.81 9.95 -1.58
N ALA A 54 -12.10 9.25 -0.69
CA ALA A 54 -11.81 9.76 0.65
C ALA A 54 -10.99 11.07 0.61
N LEU A 55 -9.99 11.17 -0.26
CA LEU A 55 -9.22 12.39 -0.47
C LEU A 55 -10.08 13.52 -1.05
N ALA A 56 -10.94 13.23 -2.03
CA ALA A 56 -11.86 14.23 -2.61
C ALA A 56 -12.84 14.78 -1.57
N GLN A 57 -13.36 13.95 -0.66
CA GLN A 57 -14.21 14.38 0.46
C GLN A 57 -13.46 15.28 1.45
N ARG A 58 -12.14 15.22 1.48
CA ARG A 58 -11.24 16.08 2.26
C ARG A 58 -10.77 17.32 1.49
N GLY A 59 -11.32 17.56 0.31
CA GLY A 59 -10.98 18.71 -0.55
C GLY A 59 -9.77 18.50 -1.44
N GLN A 60 -9.25 17.27 -1.53
CA GLN A 60 -8.07 16.92 -2.33
C GLN A 60 -8.47 15.99 -3.48
N ASN A 61 -8.78 16.54 -4.63
CA ASN A 61 -9.23 15.77 -5.79
C ASN A 61 -8.05 15.37 -6.68
N PHE A 62 -7.71 14.08 -6.68
CA PHE A 62 -6.65 13.52 -7.50
C PHE A 62 -7.22 12.57 -8.57
N PRO A 63 -6.69 12.59 -9.81
CA PRO A 63 -6.95 11.54 -10.77
C PRO A 63 -6.38 10.20 -10.27
N PHE A 64 -7.00 9.09 -10.68
CA PHE A 64 -6.50 7.78 -10.37
C PHE A 64 -6.56 6.84 -11.56
N ALA A 65 -5.73 5.82 -11.53
CA ALA A 65 -5.66 4.75 -12.50
C ALA A 65 -5.38 3.41 -11.81
N PHE A 66 -5.63 2.34 -12.53
CA PHE A 66 -5.23 0.98 -12.18
C PHE A 66 -4.85 0.19 -13.43
N ASN A 67 -4.16 -0.94 -13.28
CA ASN A 67 -3.84 -1.78 -14.42
C ASN A 67 -4.78 -3.00 -14.50
N ARG A 68 -4.81 -3.59 -15.70
CA ARG A 68 -5.28 -4.96 -15.93
C ARG A 68 -4.07 -5.88 -16.01
N LYS A 69 -4.21 -7.13 -15.60
CA LYS A 69 -3.15 -8.14 -15.80
C LYS A 69 -3.08 -8.64 -17.24
N GLU A 70 -4.19 -8.58 -17.96
CA GLU A 70 -4.27 -8.98 -19.36
C GLU A 70 -4.58 -7.77 -20.23
N ALA A 71 -3.76 -7.53 -21.25
CA ALA A 71 -4.02 -6.51 -22.25
C ALA A 71 -5.28 -6.88 -23.06
N LYS A 72 -6.15 -5.90 -23.32
CA LYS A 72 -7.26 -6.08 -24.28
C LYS A 72 -6.79 -5.66 -25.67
N ASP A 73 -7.05 -6.54 -26.66
CA ASP A 73 -6.76 -6.28 -28.06
C ASP A 73 -7.79 -5.34 -28.73
N HIS A 74 -8.89 -5.01 -28.03
CA HIS A 74 -10.01 -4.24 -28.59
C HIS A 74 -10.50 -3.14 -27.62
N GLY A 75 -10.88 -2.00 -28.15
CA GLY A 75 -11.40 -0.84 -27.44
C GLY A 75 -10.29 0.13 -27.03
N GLU A 76 -10.37 0.69 -25.80
CA GLU A 76 -9.26 1.45 -25.20
C GLU A 76 -8.10 0.50 -24.94
N GLY A 77 -7.21 0.37 -25.92
CA GLY A 77 -6.05 -0.53 -25.87
C GLY A 77 -5.12 -0.19 -24.70
N GLY A 78 -4.39 -1.23 -24.23
CA GLY A 78 -3.40 -1.08 -23.16
C GLY A 78 -3.82 -1.70 -21.84
N ASN A 79 -2.89 -1.65 -20.88
CA ASN A 79 -3.04 -2.26 -19.56
C ASN A 79 -3.56 -1.27 -18.50
N ILE A 80 -3.61 0.02 -18.79
CA ILE A 80 -4.01 1.07 -17.84
C ILE A 80 -5.47 1.46 -18.05
N VAL A 81 -6.20 1.59 -16.96
CA VAL A 81 -7.60 2.03 -16.90
C VAL A 81 -7.70 3.23 -15.97
N GLY A 82 -8.49 4.23 -16.36
CA GLY A 82 -8.64 5.48 -15.62
C GLY A 82 -7.86 6.62 -16.25
N ALA A 83 -7.30 7.50 -15.45
CA ALA A 83 -6.54 8.64 -15.93
C ALA A 83 -5.20 8.21 -16.57
N PRO A 84 -4.72 8.91 -17.61
CA PRO A 84 -3.37 8.69 -18.12
C PRO A 84 -2.32 8.88 -17.02
N LEU A 85 -1.32 7.98 -16.96
CA LEU A 85 -0.22 8.10 -16.01
C LEU A 85 0.64 9.32 -16.38
N GLN A 86 0.72 10.30 -15.49
CA GLN A 86 1.49 11.53 -15.68
C GLN A 86 1.88 12.15 -14.34
N GLY A 87 2.93 12.98 -14.35
CA GLY A 87 3.42 13.63 -13.15
C GLY A 87 3.96 12.64 -12.12
N ARG A 88 3.76 12.94 -10.84
CA ARG A 88 4.21 12.13 -9.70
C ARG A 88 3.08 11.19 -9.29
N VAL A 89 3.34 9.89 -9.34
CA VAL A 89 2.33 8.85 -9.13
C VAL A 89 2.57 8.13 -7.80
N LEU A 90 1.58 8.18 -6.90
CA LEU A 90 1.58 7.42 -5.65
C LEU A 90 0.96 6.05 -5.89
N ILE A 91 1.75 4.99 -5.67
CA ILE A 91 1.30 3.60 -5.78
C ILE A 91 0.55 3.23 -4.50
N VAL A 92 -0.62 2.62 -4.63
CA VAL A 92 -1.48 2.20 -3.50
C VAL A 92 -1.66 0.69 -3.54
N ASP A 93 -1.25 0.00 -2.47
CA ASP A 93 -1.45 -1.45 -2.31
C ASP A 93 -1.83 -1.80 -0.87
N ASP A 94 -2.13 -3.07 -0.58
CA ASP A 94 -2.45 -3.52 0.79
C ASP A 94 -1.18 -3.74 1.64
N VAL A 95 -0.24 -4.49 1.14
CA VAL A 95 1.06 -4.80 1.78
C VAL A 95 2.13 -4.99 0.71
N ILE A 96 3.39 -4.86 1.10
CA ILE A 96 4.52 -5.29 0.28
C ILE A 96 5.00 -6.64 0.81
N SER A 97 4.93 -7.69 -0.04
CA SER A 97 5.45 -9.03 0.29
C SER A 97 6.83 -9.24 -0.33
N ALA A 98 6.88 -9.58 -1.62
CA ALA A 98 8.13 -9.77 -2.36
C ALA A 98 8.49 -8.58 -3.28
N GLY A 99 7.79 -7.47 -3.16
CA GLY A 99 8.04 -6.26 -3.98
C GLY A 99 7.68 -6.37 -5.46
N THR A 100 7.13 -7.51 -5.93
CA THR A 100 6.82 -7.73 -7.35
C THR A 100 5.79 -6.74 -7.88
N SER A 101 4.70 -6.52 -7.13
CA SER A 101 3.65 -5.55 -7.49
C SER A 101 4.19 -4.12 -7.59
N VAL A 102 5.06 -3.72 -6.65
CA VAL A 102 5.69 -2.40 -6.66
C VAL A 102 6.64 -2.27 -7.85
N ARG A 103 7.45 -3.29 -8.13
CA ARG A 103 8.37 -3.28 -9.28
C ARG A 103 7.61 -3.11 -10.59
N GLU A 104 6.58 -3.93 -10.83
CA GLU A 104 5.74 -3.84 -12.03
C GLU A 104 5.08 -2.47 -12.16
N SER A 105 4.60 -1.91 -11.05
CA SER A 105 4.01 -0.56 -11.01
C SER A 105 5.02 0.53 -11.35
N VAL A 106 6.23 0.47 -10.80
CA VAL A 106 7.33 1.40 -11.11
C VAL A 106 7.68 1.35 -12.59
N GLU A 107 7.77 0.15 -13.18
CA GLU A 107 8.07 -0.04 -14.59
C GLU A 107 6.95 0.55 -15.49
N LEU A 108 5.69 0.29 -15.16
CA LEU A 108 4.53 0.85 -15.89
C LEU A 108 4.52 2.37 -15.84
N ILE A 109 4.72 2.97 -14.67
CA ILE A 109 4.74 4.41 -14.47
C ILE A 109 5.88 5.05 -15.27
N ARG A 110 7.08 4.49 -15.20
CA ARG A 110 8.25 5.00 -15.94
C ARG A 110 8.08 4.85 -17.46
N THR A 111 7.53 3.74 -17.92
CA THR A 111 7.25 3.50 -19.35
C THR A 111 6.25 4.51 -19.90
N ALA A 112 5.29 4.95 -19.09
CA ALA A 112 4.35 6.02 -19.44
C ALA A 112 4.97 7.44 -19.40
N GLY A 113 6.24 7.59 -19.03
CA GLY A 113 6.93 8.88 -18.89
C GLY A 113 6.60 9.63 -17.58
N ALA A 114 5.93 8.96 -16.63
CA ALA A 114 5.60 9.50 -15.31
C ALA A 114 6.67 9.12 -14.26
N THR A 115 6.58 9.70 -13.08
CA THR A 115 7.54 9.50 -11.99
C THR A 115 6.89 8.79 -10.81
N PRO A 116 7.39 7.62 -10.35
CA PRO A 116 6.93 7.02 -9.11
C PRO A 116 7.27 7.95 -7.92
N ALA A 117 6.26 8.37 -7.17
CA ALA A 117 6.43 9.30 -6.04
C ALA A 117 6.65 8.60 -4.71
N GLY A 118 6.07 7.43 -4.55
CA GLY A 118 6.11 6.63 -3.33
C GLY A 118 5.14 5.48 -3.38
N VAL A 119 5.07 4.73 -2.29
CA VAL A 119 4.11 3.64 -2.08
C VAL A 119 3.34 3.88 -0.79
N LEU A 120 2.04 3.68 -0.83
CA LEU A 120 1.12 3.78 0.31
C LEU A 120 0.47 2.42 0.57
N ILE A 121 0.67 1.87 1.76
CA ILE A 121 0.21 0.53 2.14
C ILE A 121 -0.57 0.53 3.45
N ALA A 122 -1.39 -0.49 3.69
CA ALA A 122 -2.11 -0.64 4.94
C ALA A 122 -1.21 -1.00 6.11
N LEU A 123 -0.32 -1.98 5.91
CA LEU A 123 0.48 -2.53 7.00
C LEU A 123 1.93 -2.77 6.56
N ASP A 124 2.87 -2.14 7.26
CA ASP A 124 4.27 -2.55 7.22
C ASP A 124 4.51 -3.63 8.30
N ARG A 125 4.77 -4.84 7.85
CA ARG A 125 5.01 -5.97 8.75
C ARG A 125 6.39 -5.98 9.39
N GLN A 126 7.31 -5.14 8.89
CA GLN A 126 8.68 -5.04 9.40
C GLN A 126 9.38 -6.41 9.50
N GLU A 127 9.11 -7.28 8.56
CA GLU A 127 9.70 -8.62 8.44
C GLU A 127 10.84 -8.61 7.43
N ARG A 128 11.90 -9.37 7.73
CA ARG A 128 12.97 -9.63 6.76
C ARG A 128 12.39 -10.28 5.49
N GLY A 129 12.83 -9.79 4.34
CA GLY A 129 12.56 -10.37 3.04
C GLY A 129 13.48 -11.58 2.76
N GLN A 130 14.07 -11.60 1.58
CA GLN A 130 15.05 -12.63 1.22
C GLN A 130 16.45 -12.38 1.81
N GLY A 131 16.74 -11.16 2.25
CA GLY A 131 17.99 -10.73 2.87
C GLY A 131 17.79 -10.19 4.28
N ASP A 132 18.64 -9.26 4.67
CA ASP A 132 18.61 -8.61 5.99
C ASP A 132 17.61 -7.44 6.09
N LEU A 133 17.11 -6.98 4.96
CA LEU A 133 16.16 -5.87 4.87
C LEU A 133 14.72 -6.37 4.83
N SER A 134 13.79 -5.52 5.30
CA SER A 134 12.36 -5.75 5.05
C SER A 134 12.01 -5.45 3.60
N ALA A 135 10.84 -5.95 3.14
CA ALA A 135 10.33 -5.65 1.80
C ALA A 135 10.14 -4.14 1.58
N VAL A 136 9.76 -3.39 2.61
CA VAL A 136 9.67 -1.93 2.59
C VAL A 136 11.06 -1.30 2.40
N GLN A 137 12.04 -1.72 3.20
CA GLN A 137 13.42 -1.22 3.09
C GLN A 137 14.04 -1.56 1.73
N GLU A 138 13.76 -2.73 1.17
CA GLU A 138 14.20 -3.11 -0.18
C GLU A 138 13.63 -2.16 -1.25
N VAL A 139 12.33 -1.86 -1.19
CA VAL A 139 11.69 -0.89 -2.11
C VAL A 139 12.32 0.48 -2.00
N GLN A 140 12.55 0.97 -0.78
CA GLN A 140 13.17 2.28 -0.56
C GLN A 140 14.61 2.33 -1.10
N ARG A 141 15.38 1.28 -0.89
CA ARG A 141 16.76 1.16 -1.40
C ARG A 141 16.81 1.07 -2.93
N ASP A 142 15.98 0.20 -3.51
CA ASP A 142 16.08 -0.17 -4.93
C ASP A 142 15.49 0.88 -5.86
N TYR A 143 14.47 1.60 -5.40
CA TYR A 143 13.78 2.60 -6.22
C TYR A 143 13.98 4.05 -5.76
N GLY A 144 14.52 4.26 -4.56
CA GLY A 144 14.71 5.60 -3.99
C GLY A 144 13.41 6.34 -3.68
N ILE A 145 12.30 5.61 -3.48
CA ILE A 145 10.97 6.17 -3.21
C ILE A 145 10.53 5.85 -1.78
N PRO A 146 9.85 6.78 -1.09
CA PRO A 146 9.33 6.53 0.25
C PRO A 146 8.19 5.52 0.25
N VAL A 147 8.09 4.75 1.32
CA VAL A 147 6.93 3.91 1.63
C VAL A 147 6.26 4.44 2.87
N VAL A 148 4.97 4.73 2.77
CA VAL A 148 4.10 5.17 3.86
C VAL A 148 3.14 4.05 4.20
N ALA A 149 3.05 3.68 5.46
CA ALA A 149 2.11 2.69 5.96
C ALA A 149 1.04 3.33 6.85
N VAL A 150 -0.19 2.86 6.76
CA VAL A 150 -1.27 3.26 7.68
C VAL A 150 -0.94 2.81 9.10
N ALA A 151 -0.41 1.58 9.24
CA ALA A 151 0.07 1.05 10.50
C ALA A 151 1.33 0.20 10.29
N GLY A 152 2.16 0.12 11.31
CA GLY A 152 3.31 -0.78 11.36
C GLY A 152 3.15 -1.85 12.42
N LEU A 153 4.12 -2.77 12.47
CA LEU A 153 4.16 -3.81 13.51
C LEU A 153 4.19 -3.22 14.92
N LYS A 154 4.85 -2.07 15.11
CA LYS A 154 4.90 -1.38 16.39
C LYS A 154 3.49 -0.96 16.85
N ASP A 155 2.66 -0.44 15.95
CA ASP A 155 1.29 -0.04 16.26
C ASP A 155 0.44 -1.26 16.63
N LEU A 156 0.60 -2.36 15.90
CA LEU A 156 -0.04 -3.63 16.22
C LEU A 156 0.36 -4.13 17.62
N MET A 157 1.64 -4.08 17.96
CA MET A 157 2.13 -4.49 19.28
C MET A 157 1.58 -3.61 20.40
N THR A 158 1.46 -2.30 20.19
CA THR A 158 0.85 -1.37 21.13
C THR A 158 -0.62 -1.73 21.34
N PHE A 159 -1.38 -1.88 20.27
CA PHE A 159 -2.80 -2.28 20.33
C PHE A 159 -3.01 -3.59 21.08
N LEU A 160 -2.22 -4.63 20.78
CA LEU A 160 -2.29 -5.92 21.47
C LEU A 160 -1.91 -5.81 22.96
N GLY A 161 -1.02 -4.89 23.31
CA GLY A 161 -0.62 -4.61 24.71
C GLY A 161 -1.73 -3.97 25.55
N GLU A 162 -2.59 -3.18 24.92
CA GLU A 162 -3.73 -2.51 25.58
C GLU A 162 -4.98 -3.43 25.70
N ARG A 163 -4.93 -4.61 25.11
CA ARG A 163 -6.07 -5.54 25.02
C ARG A 163 -5.75 -6.88 25.71
N PRO A 164 -6.13 -7.06 26.99
CA PRO A 164 -5.87 -8.31 27.73
C PRO A 164 -6.45 -9.57 27.06
N ASP A 165 -7.57 -9.43 26.35
CA ASP A 165 -8.23 -10.48 25.58
C ASP A 165 -7.38 -11.01 24.42
N PHE A 166 -6.35 -10.27 23.99
CA PHE A 166 -5.41 -10.66 22.92
C PHE A 166 -3.99 -11.03 23.45
N ALA A 167 -3.82 -11.28 24.75
CA ALA A 167 -2.50 -11.55 25.33
C ALA A 167 -1.75 -12.70 24.63
N ALA A 168 -2.44 -13.81 24.33
CA ALA A 168 -1.84 -14.93 23.61
C ALA A 168 -1.34 -14.57 22.20
N HIS A 169 -2.07 -13.70 21.50
CA HIS A 169 -1.68 -13.21 20.17
C HIS A 169 -0.47 -12.27 20.28
N ARG A 170 -0.45 -11.38 21.29
CA ARG A 170 0.69 -10.50 21.56
C ARG A 170 1.99 -11.29 21.73
N ASP A 171 1.96 -12.33 22.54
CA ASP A 171 3.14 -13.16 22.83
C ASP A 171 3.60 -13.92 21.57
N ALA A 172 2.66 -14.38 20.72
CA ALA A 172 2.99 -15.01 19.45
C ALA A 172 3.64 -14.04 18.47
N VAL A 173 3.12 -12.82 18.35
CA VAL A 173 3.68 -11.75 17.50
C VAL A 173 5.05 -11.32 18.01
N ALA A 174 5.24 -11.18 19.32
CA ALA A 174 6.51 -10.81 19.93
C ALA A 174 7.61 -11.85 19.63
N ARG A 175 7.32 -13.14 19.80
CA ARG A 175 8.26 -14.22 19.47
C ARG A 175 8.62 -14.21 17.98
N TYR A 176 7.65 -14.04 17.11
CA TYR A 176 7.87 -13.99 15.67
C TYR A 176 8.76 -12.80 15.28
N ARG A 177 8.47 -11.61 15.84
CA ARG A 177 9.29 -10.41 15.62
C ARG A 177 10.75 -10.62 16.03
N THR A 178 11.01 -11.28 17.16
CA THR A 178 12.38 -11.57 17.59
C THR A 178 13.15 -12.42 16.58
N GLN A 179 12.47 -13.31 15.88
CA GLN A 179 13.08 -14.22 14.92
C GLN A 179 13.19 -13.64 13.50
N TYR A 180 12.19 -12.92 13.05
CA TYR A 180 12.04 -12.50 11.66
C TYR A 180 11.95 -10.99 11.45
N GLY A 181 11.85 -10.22 12.53
CA GLY A 181 11.75 -8.77 12.46
C GLY A 181 13.02 -8.10 11.99
N VAL A 182 12.85 -6.88 11.47
CA VAL A 182 13.94 -5.92 11.22
C VAL A 182 13.73 -4.69 12.12
N ASP A 183 14.81 -4.00 12.41
CA ASP A 183 14.74 -2.68 13.03
C ASP A 183 14.27 -1.68 11.98
N ALA A 184 13.30 -0.85 12.37
CA ALA A 184 12.70 0.17 11.49
C ALA A 184 13.55 1.45 11.46
#